data_0f138d15174868c486229c8694c998cc
#
_entry.id   0f138d15174868c486229c8694c998cc
#
_cell.length_a   1.000
_cell.length_b   1.000
_cell.length_c   1.000
_cell.angle_alpha   90.00
_cell.angle_beta   90.00
_cell.angle_gamma   90.00
#
_symmetry.space_group_name_H-M   'P 1'
#
loop_
_entity.id
_entity.type
_entity.pdbx_description
1 polymer ?
#
loop_
_entity_poly.entity_id
_entity_poly.type
_entity_poly.pdbx_seq_one_letter_code
_entity_poly.pdbx_strand_id
1 'polypeptide(L)'
;RDPEMSRGLGDVYKRQLLANPKENAEHTMLVDLARNDLNRHCTDVKVDFLKDTQFYSHVIHLVSRVSGKVRPKTNPIQLLADTFPAGTLSGAPKVRALQLISEYEPHNRGAYGGCIGFIGLNGTLNQAITIRSFVSRNGELWFQAGGGIVAASDEEYELQEVNNKLGALRRAITLAESKKEVNA
;
A
#
# COMPACT_ATOMS: atom_id res chain seq x y z
N ARG A 1 20.13 14.96 -18.64
CA ARG A 1 18.71 14.70 -19.02
C ARG A 1 18.01 16.04 -19.01
N ASP A 2 17.34 16.38 -20.12
CA ASP A 2 16.61 17.62 -20.29
C ASP A 2 15.41 17.66 -19.32
N PRO A 3 15.31 18.66 -18.43
CA PRO A 3 14.22 18.77 -17.45
C PRO A 3 12.84 18.93 -18.10
N GLU A 4 12.76 19.52 -19.29
CA GLU A 4 11.49 19.71 -20.00
C GLU A 4 10.97 18.40 -20.61
N MET A 5 11.85 17.57 -21.15
CA MET A 5 11.49 16.25 -21.68
C MET A 5 11.06 15.29 -20.55
N SER A 6 11.64 15.42 -19.35
CA SER A 6 11.25 14.67 -18.17
C SER A 6 9.85 15.08 -17.66
N ARG A 7 9.48 16.36 -17.72
CA ARG A 7 8.14 16.85 -17.37
C ARG A 7 7.08 16.35 -18.36
N GLY A 8 7.36 16.40 -19.66
CA GLY A 8 6.42 15.94 -20.69
C GLY A 8 6.06 14.46 -20.57
N LEU A 9 7.03 13.59 -20.26
CA LEU A 9 6.79 12.16 -20.02
C LEU A 9 5.98 11.93 -18.73
N GLY A 10 6.25 12.69 -17.68
CA GLY A 10 5.47 12.63 -16.45
C GLY A 10 4.00 13.01 -16.64
N ASP A 11 3.73 14.03 -17.44
CA ASP A 11 2.36 14.48 -17.75
C ASP A 11 1.60 13.50 -18.65
N VAL A 12 2.27 12.82 -19.57
CA VAL A 12 1.67 11.74 -20.36
C VAL A 12 1.30 10.56 -19.46
N TYR A 13 2.22 10.12 -18.61
CA TYR A 13 1.95 9.02 -17.68
C TYR A 13 0.84 9.36 -16.68
N LYS A 14 0.81 10.58 -16.16
CA LYS A 14 -0.27 11.07 -15.31
C LYS A 14 -1.64 10.96 -16.01
N ARG A 15 -1.73 11.39 -17.28
CA ARG A 15 -2.97 11.27 -18.05
C ARG A 15 -3.40 9.83 -18.26
N GLN A 16 -2.46 8.92 -18.55
CA GLN A 16 -2.73 7.49 -18.70
C GLN A 16 -3.25 6.88 -17.39
N LEU A 17 -2.61 7.22 -16.26
CA LEU A 17 -3.01 6.74 -14.94
C LEU A 17 -4.42 7.21 -14.56
N LEU A 18 -4.74 8.48 -14.79
CA LEU A 18 -6.06 9.05 -14.55
C LEU A 18 -7.13 8.51 -15.50
N ALA A 19 -6.76 8.08 -16.71
CA ALA A 19 -7.67 7.53 -17.69
C ALA A 19 -7.89 6.01 -17.56
N ASN A 20 -7.11 5.29 -16.73
CA ASN A 20 -7.23 3.85 -16.56
C ASN A 20 -8.48 3.51 -15.71
N PRO A 21 -9.52 2.86 -16.28
CA PRO A 21 -10.77 2.59 -15.56
C PRO A 21 -10.56 1.63 -14.37
N LYS A 22 -9.69 0.61 -14.51
CA LYS A 22 -9.39 -0.38 -13.47
C LYS A 22 -8.74 0.30 -12.25
N GLU A 23 -7.64 1.01 -12.48
CA GLU A 23 -6.93 1.75 -11.41
C GLU A 23 -7.85 2.74 -10.69
N ASN A 24 -8.71 3.42 -11.45
CA ASN A 24 -9.68 4.36 -10.92
C ASN A 24 -10.76 3.69 -10.07
N ALA A 25 -11.24 2.51 -10.48
CA ALA A 25 -12.24 1.73 -9.73
C ALA A 25 -11.64 1.21 -8.41
N GLU A 26 -10.45 0.59 -8.47
CA GLU A 26 -9.72 0.14 -7.29
C GLU A 26 -9.46 1.27 -6.30
N HIS A 27 -8.96 2.40 -6.80
CA HIS A 27 -8.67 3.55 -5.94
C HIS A 27 -9.92 4.08 -5.24
N THR A 28 -11.04 4.19 -5.95
CA THR A 28 -12.31 4.63 -5.38
C THR A 28 -12.83 3.64 -4.33
N MET A 29 -12.73 2.34 -4.60
CA MET A 29 -13.08 1.28 -3.66
C MET A 29 -12.25 1.39 -2.36
N LEU A 30 -10.95 1.63 -2.47
CA LEU A 30 -10.07 1.78 -1.30
C LEU A 30 -10.37 3.04 -0.49
N VAL A 31 -10.74 4.15 -1.14
CA VAL A 31 -11.18 5.38 -0.45
C VAL A 31 -12.49 5.15 0.30
N ASP A 32 -13.45 4.45 -0.30
CA ASP A 32 -14.71 4.12 0.37
C ASP A 32 -14.51 3.17 1.54
N LEU A 33 -13.60 2.19 1.40
CA LEU A 33 -13.24 1.31 2.51
C LEU A 33 -12.60 2.09 3.66
N ALA A 34 -11.69 3.03 3.38
CA ALA A 34 -11.09 3.88 4.41
C ALA A 34 -12.12 4.77 5.11
N ARG A 35 -13.09 5.33 4.37
CA ARG A 35 -14.23 6.07 4.96
C ARG A 35 -15.04 5.18 5.89
N ASN A 36 -15.33 3.97 5.46
CA ASN A 36 -16.12 3.00 6.23
C ASN A 36 -15.41 2.60 7.53
N ASP A 37 -14.10 2.32 7.45
CA ASP A 37 -13.27 1.99 8.61
C ASP A 37 -13.25 3.14 9.63
N LEU A 38 -13.04 4.38 9.18
CA LEU A 38 -13.03 5.55 10.08
C LEU A 38 -14.39 5.85 10.70
N ASN A 39 -15.50 5.60 10.00
CA ASN A 39 -16.85 5.86 10.51
C ASN A 39 -17.19 5.08 11.79
N ARG A 40 -16.47 4.00 12.07
CA ARG A 40 -16.67 3.23 13.31
C ARG A 40 -16.32 4.03 14.56
N HIS A 41 -15.27 4.87 14.48
CA HIS A 41 -14.72 5.59 15.62
C HIS A 41 -14.68 7.11 15.44
N CYS A 42 -15.02 7.61 14.27
CA CYS A 42 -14.96 9.03 13.93
C CYS A 42 -16.33 9.61 13.61
N THR A 43 -16.45 10.93 13.75
CA THR A 43 -17.49 11.78 13.17
C THR A 43 -16.89 12.65 12.08
N ASP A 44 -17.74 13.30 11.30
CA ASP A 44 -17.32 14.24 10.23
C ASP A 44 -16.30 13.60 9.26
N VAL A 45 -16.49 12.32 8.95
CA VAL A 45 -15.60 11.61 8.02
C VAL A 45 -15.78 12.17 6.61
N LYS A 46 -14.67 12.64 6.03
CA LYS A 46 -14.65 13.29 4.71
C LYS A 46 -13.42 12.90 3.92
N VAL A 47 -13.51 13.06 2.60
CA VAL A 47 -12.36 12.98 1.70
C VAL A 47 -11.80 14.38 1.54
N ASP A 48 -10.60 14.63 2.05
CA ASP A 48 -9.94 15.93 1.98
C ASP A 48 -9.48 16.24 0.56
N PHE A 49 -8.93 15.23 -0.12
CA PHE A 49 -8.61 15.27 -1.56
C PHE A 49 -8.72 13.86 -2.15
N LEU A 50 -9.05 13.79 -3.42
CA LEU A 50 -9.28 12.55 -4.17
C LEU A 50 -8.39 12.50 -5.41
N LYS A 51 -7.60 11.42 -5.56
CA LYS A 51 -6.78 11.14 -6.74
C LYS A 51 -5.79 12.27 -7.08
N ASP A 52 -5.20 12.88 -6.05
CA ASP A 52 -4.11 13.81 -6.24
C ASP A 52 -2.89 13.07 -6.78
N THR A 53 -2.27 13.61 -7.83
CA THR A 53 -1.12 12.96 -8.46
C THR A 53 0.16 13.44 -7.79
N GLN A 54 0.83 12.55 -7.09
CA GLN A 54 2.08 12.84 -6.41
C GLN A 54 3.27 12.25 -7.16
N PHE A 55 4.27 13.09 -7.41
CA PHE A 55 5.50 12.73 -8.11
C PHE A 55 6.60 12.44 -7.10
N TYR A 56 7.11 11.23 -7.13
CA TYR A 56 8.27 10.80 -6.37
C TYR A 56 9.45 10.57 -7.32
N SER A 57 10.65 10.41 -6.80
CA SER A 57 11.88 10.28 -7.61
C SER A 57 11.84 9.14 -8.65
N HIS A 58 11.05 8.10 -8.41
CA HIS A 58 11.04 6.90 -9.26
C HIS A 58 9.62 6.42 -9.62
N VAL A 59 8.59 7.01 -9.06
CA VAL A 59 7.19 6.57 -9.25
C VAL A 59 6.24 7.75 -9.20
N ILE A 60 5.11 7.61 -9.88
CA ILE A 60 3.97 8.54 -9.79
C ILE A 60 2.82 7.77 -9.16
N HIS A 61 2.21 8.33 -8.13
CA HIS A 61 1.07 7.71 -7.45
C HIS A 61 -0.15 8.61 -7.44
N LEU A 62 -1.33 7.99 -7.53
CA LEU A 62 -2.58 8.61 -7.14
C LEU A 62 -2.72 8.49 -5.62
N VAL A 63 -2.88 9.61 -4.96
CA VAL A 63 -3.04 9.68 -3.51
C VAL A 63 -4.39 10.30 -3.17
N SER A 64 -5.07 9.73 -2.19
CA SER A 64 -6.26 10.31 -1.59
C SER A 64 -6.10 10.38 -0.09
N ARG A 65 -6.81 11.29 0.53
CA ARG A 65 -6.81 11.45 1.97
C ARG A 65 -8.22 11.43 2.52
N VAL A 66 -8.45 10.56 3.49
CA VAL A 66 -9.67 10.51 4.28
C VAL A 66 -9.35 10.95 5.70
N SER A 67 -10.15 11.83 6.26
CA SER A 67 -10.01 12.32 7.62
C SER A 67 -11.34 12.25 8.37
N GLY A 68 -11.28 12.28 9.70
CA GLY A 68 -12.44 12.32 10.57
C GLY A 68 -12.06 12.77 11.98
N LYS A 69 -13.02 13.24 12.75
CA LYS A 69 -12.84 13.60 14.15
C LYS A 69 -13.04 12.35 15.01
N VAL A 70 -12.05 11.95 15.76
CA VAL A 70 -12.13 10.82 16.69
C VAL A 70 -13.16 11.12 17.77
N ARG A 71 -14.07 10.19 18.04
CA ARG A 71 -15.08 10.32 19.09
C ARG A 71 -14.43 10.38 20.48
N PRO A 72 -14.98 11.15 21.41
CA PRO A 72 -14.47 11.19 22.78
C PRO A 72 -14.37 9.78 23.40
N LYS A 73 -13.30 9.55 24.16
CA LYS A 73 -13.02 8.26 24.84
C LYS A 73 -12.70 7.08 23.91
N THR A 74 -12.49 7.29 22.62
CA THR A 74 -12.03 6.22 21.73
C THR A 74 -10.61 5.80 22.12
N ASN A 75 -10.40 4.50 22.29
CA ASN A 75 -9.07 3.95 22.53
C ASN A 75 -8.28 3.96 21.20
N PRO A 76 -7.09 4.59 21.14
CA PRO A 76 -6.28 4.63 19.91
C PRO A 76 -5.89 3.24 19.37
N ILE A 77 -5.66 2.28 20.26
CA ILE A 77 -5.32 0.90 19.87
C ILE A 77 -6.52 0.22 19.24
N GLN A 78 -7.72 0.44 19.79
CA GLN A 78 -8.96 -0.10 19.21
C GLN A 78 -9.25 0.54 17.85
N LEU A 79 -9.04 1.85 17.72
CA LEU A 79 -9.14 2.55 16.43
C LEU A 79 -8.20 1.92 15.39
N LEU A 80 -6.94 1.67 15.77
CA LEU A 80 -5.99 0.98 14.89
C LEU A 80 -6.48 -0.42 14.53
N ALA A 81 -6.89 -1.23 15.50
CA ALA A 81 -7.34 -2.60 15.28
C ALA A 81 -8.53 -2.69 14.33
N ASP A 82 -9.45 -1.73 14.40
CA ASP A 82 -10.66 -1.71 13.56
C ASP A 82 -10.42 -1.15 12.15
N THR A 83 -9.37 -0.38 11.96
CA THR A 83 -8.94 0.09 10.62
C THR A 83 -7.96 -0.87 9.94
N PHE A 84 -7.33 -1.74 10.71
CA PHE A 84 -6.35 -2.72 10.24
C PHE A 84 -7.01 -4.08 9.90
N PRO A 85 -6.47 -4.89 8.94
CA PRO A 85 -5.46 -4.49 7.96
C PRO A 85 -5.99 -3.46 6.97
N ALA A 86 -5.06 -2.66 6.40
CA ALA A 86 -5.41 -1.65 5.42
C ALA A 86 -6.09 -2.27 4.19
N GLY A 87 -7.04 -1.56 3.59
CA GLY A 87 -7.80 -2.03 2.43
C GLY A 87 -6.93 -2.47 1.25
N THR A 88 -5.81 -1.79 1.03
CA THR A 88 -4.81 -2.12 0.00
C THR A 88 -4.16 -3.50 0.18
N LEU A 89 -4.20 -4.07 1.37
CA LEU A 89 -3.63 -5.38 1.72
C LEU A 89 -4.70 -6.44 2.03
N SER A 90 -5.96 -6.07 2.00
CA SER A 90 -7.09 -6.97 2.23
C SER A 90 -8.02 -7.02 1.03
N GLY A 91 -8.89 -6.07 0.90
CA GLY A 91 -9.90 -5.95 -0.14
C GLY A 91 -11.26 -5.56 0.42
N ALA A 92 -12.26 -5.47 -0.46
CA ALA A 92 -13.63 -5.13 -0.11
C ALA A 92 -14.62 -6.18 -0.67
N PRO A 93 -15.57 -6.69 0.14
CA PRO A 93 -15.72 -6.51 1.59
C PRO A 93 -14.59 -7.13 2.40
N LYS A 94 -14.05 -6.39 3.39
CA LYS A 94 -12.82 -6.75 4.11
C LYS A 94 -12.83 -8.17 4.70
N VAL A 95 -13.90 -8.55 5.38
CA VAL A 95 -14.00 -9.87 6.03
C VAL A 95 -13.94 -10.99 5.00
N ARG A 96 -14.67 -10.87 3.90
CA ARG A 96 -14.68 -11.90 2.85
C ARG A 96 -13.32 -11.98 2.14
N ALA A 97 -12.69 -10.85 1.86
CA ALA A 97 -11.35 -10.80 1.28
C ALA A 97 -10.33 -11.52 2.18
N LEU A 98 -10.36 -11.28 3.49
CA LEU A 98 -9.47 -11.95 4.45
C LEU A 98 -9.70 -13.46 4.53
N GLN A 99 -10.97 -13.91 4.42
CA GLN A 99 -11.28 -15.35 4.34
C GLN A 99 -10.66 -15.98 3.10
N LEU A 100 -10.81 -15.35 1.93
CA LEU A 100 -10.22 -15.82 0.68
C LEU A 100 -8.69 -15.83 0.74
N ILE A 101 -8.08 -14.78 1.28
CA ILE A 101 -6.63 -14.72 1.51
C ILE A 101 -6.17 -15.91 2.37
N SER A 102 -6.88 -16.21 3.45
CA SER A 102 -6.55 -17.33 4.34
C SER A 102 -6.75 -18.70 3.68
N GLU A 103 -7.65 -18.79 2.70
CA GLU A 103 -7.95 -20.01 1.97
C GLU A 103 -6.94 -20.28 0.84
N TYR A 104 -6.54 -19.23 0.11
CA TYR A 104 -5.75 -19.38 -1.11
C TYR A 104 -4.24 -19.11 -0.93
N GLU A 105 -3.84 -18.33 0.06
CA GLU A 105 -2.41 -18.11 0.29
C GLU A 105 -1.79 -19.32 1.01
N PRO A 106 -0.72 -19.94 0.44
CA PRO A 106 -0.13 -21.16 1.00
C PRO A 106 0.66 -20.90 2.28
N HIS A 107 1.00 -19.65 2.57
CA HIS A 107 1.84 -19.26 3.70
C HIS A 107 1.26 -18.06 4.45
N ASN A 108 1.53 -18.01 5.74
CA ASN A 108 1.22 -16.84 6.55
C ASN A 108 2.07 -15.63 6.10
N ARG A 109 1.44 -14.46 6.03
CA ARG A 109 2.07 -13.22 5.60
C ARG A 109 3.16 -12.71 6.56
N GLY A 110 3.17 -13.17 7.81
CA GLY A 110 4.10 -12.69 8.82
C GLY A 110 4.03 -11.17 9.02
N ALA A 111 5.15 -10.49 8.80
CA ALA A 111 5.19 -9.02 8.88
C ALA A 111 4.61 -8.32 7.64
N TYR A 112 4.50 -9.01 6.50
CA TYR A 112 3.95 -8.43 5.28
C TYR A 112 2.47 -8.05 5.46
N GLY A 113 2.13 -6.83 5.08
CA GLY A 113 0.77 -6.32 5.28
C GLY A 113 0.43 -5.96 6.73
N GLY A 114 1.38 -6.13 7.66
CA GLY A 114 1.29 -5.62 9.02
C GLY A 114 1.41 -4.10 9.10
N CYS A 115 1.56 -3.57 10.29
CA CYS A 115 1.83 -2.15 10.50
C CYS A 115 3.09 -1.94 11.34
N ILE A 116 3.78 -0.85 11.05
CA ILE A 116 4.92 -0.37 11.82
C ILE A 116 4.74 1.11 12.13
N GLY A 117 5.07 1.52 13.34
CA GLY A 117 4.95 2.90 13.74
C GLY A 117 5.14 3.11 15.22
N PHE A 118 4.60 4.20 15.73
CA PHE A 118 4.68 4.53 17.14
C PHE A 118 3.34 5.00 17.69
N ILE A 119 3.19 4.83 18.99
CA ILE A 119 2.08 5.37 19.79
C ILE A 119 2.72 6.25 20.87
N GLY A 120 2.45 7.54 20.83
CA GLY A 120 2.96 8.50 21.81
C GLY A 120 2.19 8.40 23.14
N LEU A 121 2.86 8.76 24.22
CA LEU A 121 2.25 8.81 25.56
C LEU A 121 1.10 9.80 25.68
N ASN A 122 1.04 10.77 24.79
CA ASN A 122 -0.07 11.74 24.64
C ASN A 122 -1.25 11.20 23.82
N GLY A 123 -1.23 9.93 23.43
CA GLY A 123 -2.27 9.29 22.59
C GLY A 123 -2.12 9.52 21.09
N THR A 124 -1.06 10.19 20.63
CA THR A 124 -0.77 10.28 19.19
C THR A 124 -0.40 8.91 18.65
N LEU A 125 -0.85 8.61 17.43
CA LEU A 125 -0.57 7.36 16.74
C LEU A 125 -0.15 7.67 15.31
N ASN A 126 0.96 7.07 14.87
CA ASN A 126 1.41 7.14 13.49
C ASN A 126 1.86 5.75 13.05
N GLN A 127 1.22 5.22 12.02
CA GLN A 127 1.42 3.86 11.54
C GLN A 127 1.58 3.85 10.02
N ALA A 128 2.44 2.99 9.53
CA ALA A 128 2.58 2.70 8.12
C ALA A 128 2.37 1.20 7.85
N ILE A 129 1.94 0.85 6.65
CA ILE A 129 1.81 -0.55 6.24
C ILE A 129 3.20 -1.14 6.00
N THR A 130 3.45 -2.35 6.50
CA THR A 130 4.70 -3.06 6.25
C THR A 130 4.67 -3.70 4.87
N ILE A 131 5.08 -2.94 3.86
CA ILE A 131 5.25 -3.37 2.48
C ILE A 131 6.61 -2.88 1.95
N ARG A 132 7.07 -3.43 0.83
CA ARG A 132 8.34 -3.02 0.19
C ARG A 132 9.54 -3.10 1.15
N SER A 133 9.49 -4.05 2.08
CA SER A 133 10.46 -4.21 3.16
C SER A 133 11.00 -5.63 3.20
N PHE A 134 12.20 -5.77 3.72
CA PHE A 134 12.78 -7.07 4.04
C PHE A 134 12.49 -7.43 5.50
N VAL A 135 12.32 -8.73 5.74
CA VAL A 135 12.33 -9.32 7.08
C VAL A 135 13.53 -10.26 7.14
N SER A 136 14.48 -9.97 8.02
CA SER A 136 15.63 -10.83 8.25
C SER A 136 15.40 -11.69 9.50
N ARG A 137 15.49 -13.00 9.34
CA ARG A 137 15.35 -13.96 10.43
C ARG A 137 16.18 -15.23 10.15
N ASN A 138 16.93 -15.68 11.13
CA ASN A 138 17.71 -16.93 11.06
C ASN A 138 18.66 -17.02 9.85
N GLY A 139 19.29 -15.91 9.46
CA GLY A 139 20.18 -15.86 8.30
C GLY A 139 19.48 -15.80 6.93
N GLU A 140 18.16 -15.80 6.91
CA GLU A 140 17.36 -15.69 5.70
C GLU A 140 16.75 -14.29 5.57
N LEU A 141 16.52 -13.87 4.32
CA LEU A 141 15.93 -12.60 3.98
C LEU A 141 14.61 -12.84 3.24
N TRP A 142 13.52 -12.47 3.87
CA TRP A 142 12.18 -12.66 3.34
C TRP A 142 11.62 -11.33 2.82
N PHE A 143 10.93 -11.38 1.69
CA PHE A 143 10.17 -10.24 1.15
C PHE A 143 9.00 -10.74 0.32
N GLN A 144 7.93 -9.97 0.32
CA GLN A 144 6.66 -10.35 -0.30
C GLN A 144 6.01 -9.14 -0.99
N ALA A 145 5.26 -9.39 -2.05
CA ALA A 145 4.35 -8.46 -2.68
C ALA A 145 3.08 -9.19 -3.12
N GLY A 146 2.02 -8.42 -3.35
CA GLY A 146 0.75 -8.89 -3.88
C GLY A 146 0.10 -7.83 -4.77
N GLY A 147 -0.90 -8.24 -5.53
CA GLY A 147 -1.75 -7.38 -6.36
C GLY A 147 -3.20 -7.38 -5.87
N GLY A 148 -3.97 -6.38 -6.26
CA GLY A 148 -5.43 -6.36 -6.10
C GLY A 148 -6.06 -7.18 -7.22
N ILE A 149 -6.90 -8.14 -6.87
CA ILE A 149 -7.62 -8.97 -7.84
C ILE A 149 -9.07 -8.52 -7.91
N VAL A 150 -9.52 -8.20 -9.10
CA VAL A 150 -10.91 -7.83 -9.41
C VAL A 150 -11.41 -8.68 -10.59
N ALA A 151 -12.72 -8.65 -10.84
CA ALA A 151 -13.32 -9.47 -11.90
C ALA A 151 -12.75 -9.22 -13.31
N ALA A 152 -12.19 -8.04 -13.55
CA ALA A 152 -11.55 -7.65 -14.81
C ALA A 152 -10.03 -7.85 -14.82
N SER A 153 -9.44 -8.47 -13.77
CA SER A 153 -8.00 -8.74 -13.71
C SER A 153 -7.61 -9.79 -14.77
N ASP A 154 -6.44 -9.55 -15.36
CA ASP A 154 -5.75 -10.48 -16.25
C ASP A 154 -4.57 -11.10 -15.50
N GLU A 155 -4.43 -12.42 -15.54
CA GLU A 155 -3.45 -13.16 -14.74
C GLU A 155 -2.00 -12.74 -15.04
N GLU A 156 -1.64 -12.57 -16.30
CA GLU A 156 -0.28 -12.22 -16.70
C GLU A 156 0.05 -10.79 -16.30
N TYR A 157 -0.92 -9.89 -16.46
CA TYR A 157 -0.78 -8.49 -16.02
C TYR A 157 -0.59 -8.39 -14.51
N GLU A 158 -1.40 -9.08 -13.71
CA GLU A 158 -1.29 -9.09 -12.25
C GLU A 158 0.04 -9.69 -11.78
N LEU A 159 0.49 -10.77 -12.42
CA LEU A 159 1.81 -11.36 -12.13
C LEU A 159 2.95 -10.40 -12.45
N GLN A 160 2.87 -9.70 -13.58
CA GLN A 160 3.86 -8.68 -13.94
C GLN A 160 3.87 -7.52 -12.94
N GLU A 161 2.71 -7.09 -12.46
CA GLU A 161 2.60 -6.06 -11.43
C GLU A 161 3.29 -6.50 -10.13
N VAL A 162 3.06 -7.73 -9.67
CA VAL A 162 3.75 -8.29 -8.49
C VAL A 162 5.27 -8.31 -8.71
N ASN A 163 5.74 -8.75 -9.87
CA ASN A 163 7.16 -8.75 -10.20
C ASN A 163 7.77 -7.35 -10.22
N ASN A 164 7.05 -6.36 -10.74
CA ASN A 164 7.46 -4.96 -10.71
C ASN A 164 7.57 -4.44 -9.27
N LYS A 165 6.61 -4.80 -8.40
CA LYS A 165 6.63 -4.48 -6.97
C LYS A 165 7.84 -5.08 -6.24
N LEU A 166 8.29 -6.26 -6.63
CA LEU A 166 9.48 -6.91 -6.07
C LEU A 166 10.80 -6.42 -6.68
N GLY A 167 10.75 -5.78 -7.85
CA GLY A 167 11.93 -5.39 -8.62
C GLY A 167 12.93 -4.50 -7.86
N ALA A 168 12.44 -3.55 -7.05
CA ALA A 168 13.30 -2.67 -6.26
C ALA A 168 14.04 -3.44 -5.16
N LEU A 169 13.37 -4.39 -4.50
CA LEU A 169 13.96 -5.24 -3.46
C LEU A 169 15.00 -6.19 -4.07
N ARG A 170 14.68 -6.84 -5.18
CA ARG A 170 15.65 -7.71 -5.91
C ARG A 170 16.90 -6.92 -6.31
N ARG A 171 16.74 -5.71 -6.86
CA ARG A 171 17.85 -4.85 -7.22
C ARG A 171 18.71 -4.45 -6.03
N ALA A 172 18.10 -4.20 -4.86
CA ALA A 172 18.84 -3.88 -3.65
C ALA A 172 19.73 -5.04 -3.19
N ILE A 173 19.27 -6.30 -3.31
CA ILE A 173 20.07 -7.49 -3.03
C ILE A 173 21.26 -7.56 -4.00
N THR A 174 21.01 -7.50 -5.30
CA THR A 174 22.07 -7.54 -6.31
C THR A 174 23.14 -6.47 -6.10
N LEU A 175 22.73 -5.25 -5.73
CA LEU A 175 23.66 -4.16 -5.41
C LEU A 175 24.48 -4.43 -4.14
N ALA A 176 23.89 -5.07 -3.13
CA ALA A 176 24.61 -5.44 -1.93
C ALA A 176 25.64 -6.54 -2.18
N GLU A 177 25.29 -7.53 -2.98
CA GLU A 177 26.19 -8.63 -3.39
C GLU A 177 27.37 -8.11 -4.21
N SER A 178 27.13 -7.28 -5.22
CA SER A 178 28.20 -6.71 -6.06
C SER A 178 29.21 -5.85 -5.28
N LYS A 179 28.77 -5.17 -4.21
CA LYS A 179 29.68 -4.42 -3.32
C LYS A 179 30.54 -5.31 -2.43
N LYS A 180 30.09 -6.51 -2.14
CA LYS A 180 30.84 -7.48 -1.32
C LYS A 180 32.03 -8.04 -2.11
N GLU A 181 31.86 -8.29 -3.41
CA GLU A 181 32.91 -8.76 -4.31
C GLU A 181 34.03 -7.73 -4.53
N VAL A 182 33.73 -6.43 -4.46
CA VAL A 182 34.73 -5.34 -4.63
C VAL A 182 35.59 -5.14 -3.38
N ASN A 183 35.12 -5.58 -2.20
CA ASN A 183 35.79 -5.42 -0.91
C ASN A 183 36.41 -6.73 -0.37
N ALA A 184 36.37 -7.81 -1.12
CA ALA A 184 36.99 -9.09 -0.80
C ALA A 184 38.26 -9.31 -1.61
#